data_0471599de7d043eacb380b357250fe86
#
_entry.id   0471599de7d043eacb380b357250fe86
#
_cell.length_a   1.000
_cell.length_b   1.000
_cell.length_c   1.000
_cell.angle_alpha   90.00
_cell.angle_beta   90.00
_cell.angle_gamma   90.00
#
_symmetry.space_group_name_H-M   'P 1'
#
loop_
_entity.id
_entity.type
_entity.pdbx_description
1 polymer ?
#
loop_
_entity_poly.entity_id
_entity_poly.type
_entity_poly.pdbx_seq_one_letter_code
_entity_poly.pdbx_strand_id
1 'polypeptide(L)'
;MLPLNGKHGVVISRVPVMQNGLGGVMSRHFPDFEITYCRSMQELTLLQLRRAGVVIADISGEYRNPRGTLEQYYGLMNQYRDIHWIFLVSRPLYPLAVELLMRPESTLL
;
A
#
# COMPACT_ATOMS: atom_id res chain seq x y z
N MET A 1 -15.37 -0.28 -21.16
CA MET A 1 -15.09 0.08 -20.77
C MET A 1 -14.07 0.08 -20.01
N LEU A 2 -13.46 0.43 -20.08
CA LEU A 2 -12.52 0.40 -19.41
C LEU A 2 -12.55 0.61 -18.09
N PRO A 3 -11.99 -0.14 -17.39
CA PRO A 3 -12.04 0.00 -16.03
C PRO A 3 -11.34 1.25 -15.67
N LEU A 4 -12.04 2.08 -15.10
CA LEU A 4 -11.50 3.25 -14.52
C LEU A 4 -10.82 2.94 -13.22
N ASN A 5 -11.01 1.71 -12.71
CA ASN A 5 -10.25 1.24 -11.58
C ASN A 5 -8.81 1.19 -12.02
N GLY A 6 -7.91 1.48 -11.21
CA GLY A 6 -6.54 1.49 -11.60
C GLY A 6 -5.98 2.89 -11.79
N LYS A 7 -6.86 3.88 -11.83
CA LYS A 7 -6.42 5.27 -11.92
C LYS A 7 -6.47 5.97 -10.57
N HIS A 8 -6.59 5.22 -9.51
CA HIS A 8 -6.59 5.75 -8.16
C HIS A 8 -5.42 5.13 -7.39
N GLY A 9 -4.63 5.98 -6.75
CA GLY A 9 -3.51 5.53 -5.94
C GLY A 9 -3.73 5.88 -4.48
N VAL A 10 -3.22 5.05 -3.58
CA VAL A 10 -3.33 5.29 -2.15
C VAL A 10 -1.94 5.24 -1.52
N VAL A 11 -1.66 6.21 -0.67
CA VAL A 11 -0.42 6.25 0.11
C VAL A 11 -0.80 6.10 1.57
N ILE A 12 -0.25 5.10 2.25
CA ILE A 12 -0.52 4.83 3.65
C ILE A 12 0.76 5.05 4.44
N SER A 13 0.78 6.07 5.30
CA SER A 13 1.88 6.32 6.21
C SER A 13 1.40 7.23 7.33
N ARG A 14 1.90 6.98 8.54
CA ARG A 14 1.61 7.83 9.70
C ARG A 14 2.49 9.06 9.74
N VAL A 15 3.54 9.09 8.93
CA VAL A 15 4.53 10.15 8.96
C VAL A 15 4.25 11.13 7.83
N PRO A 16 3.91 12.40 8.14
CA PRO A 16 3.54 13.35 7.09
C PRO A 16 4.61 13.57 6.02
N VAL A 17 5.88 13.60 6.42
CA VAL A 17 6.96 13.79 5.44
C VAL A 17 7.05 12.59 4.51
N MET A 18 6.75 11.39 5.00
CA MET A 18 6.71 10.20 4.15
C MET A 18 5.52 10.25 3.21
N GLN A 19 4.37 10.72 3.69
CA GLN A 19 3.21 10.87 2.81
C GLN A 19 3.53 11.79 1.65
N ASN A 20 4.16 12.91 1.94
CA ASN A 20 4.54 13.87 0.89
C ASN A 20 5.55 13.28 -0.08
N GLY A 21 6.56 12.60 0.44
CA GLY A 21 7.58 11.99 -0.39
C GLY A 21 7.04 10.90 -1.29
N LEU A 22 6.24 10.01 -0.71
CA LEU A 22 5.65 8.91 -1.47
C LEU A 22 4.63 9.41 -2.48
N GLY A 23 3.86 10.43 -2.11
CA GLY A 23 2.92 11.06 -3.03
C GLY A 23 3.63 11.68 -4.21
N GLY A 24 4.78 12.31 -3.98
CA GLY A 24 5.58 12.88 -5.06
C GLY A 24 6.11 11.82 -6.01
N VAL A 25 6.57 10.69 -5.46
CA VAL A 25 7.02 9.57 -6.28
C VAL A 25 5.84 9.03 -7.10
N MET A 26 4.70 8.85 -6.46
CA MET A 26 3.51 8.35 -7.12
C MET A 26 3.09 9.27 -8.26
N SER A 27 3.08 10.58 -8.01
CA SER A 27 2.68 11.55 -9.03
C SER A 27 3.61 11.57 -10.23
N ARG A 28 4.90 11.33 -10.02
CA ARG A 28 5.85 11.28 -11.12
C ARG A 28 5.69 10.04 -11.98
N HIS A 29 5.42 8.89 -11.36
CA HIS A 29 5.32 7.64 -12.09
C HIS A 29 3.91 7.36 -12.60
N PHE A 30 2.90 7.93 -11.97
CA PHE A 30 1.50 7.72 -12.32
C PHE A 30 0.80 9.08 -12.39
N PRO A 31 1.15 9.92 -13.37
CA PRO A 31 0.65 11.31 -13.41
C PRO A 31 -0.86 11.41 -13.58
N ASP A 32 -1.51 10.38 -14.12
CA ASP A 32 -2.94 10.39 -14.32
C ASP A 32 -3.72 9.87 -13.12
N PHE A 33 -3.01 9.42 -12.07
CA PHE A 33 -3.68 8.83 -10.91
C PHE A 33 -4.12 9.91 -9.94
N GLU A 34 -5.29 9.70 -9.37
CA GLU A 34 -5.78 10.51 -8.27
C GLU A 34 -5.27 9.89 -6.98
N ILE A 35 -4.53 10.65 -6.18
CA ILE A 35 -3.84 10.12 -5.01
C ILE A 35 -4.61 10.44 -3.74
N THR A 36 -4.85 9.42 -2.91
CA THR A 36 -5.47 9.56 -1.60
C THR A 36 -4.45 9.19 -0.54
N TYR A 37 -4.46 9.89 0.58
CA TYR A 37 -3.53 9.66 1.68
C TYR A 37 -4.28 9.12 2.89
N CYS A 38 -3.73 8.07 3.48
CA CYS A 38 -4.26 7.48 4.71
C CYS A 38 -3.15 7.36 5.73
N ARG A 39 -3.49 7.45 7.00
CA ARG A 39 -2.51 7.27 8.06
C ARG A 39 -2.33 5.81 8.42
N SER A 40 -3.36 5.00 8.18
CA SER A 40 -3.31 3.58 8.49
C SER A 40 -4.27 2.84 7.57
N MET A 41 -4.10 1.52 7.54
CA MET A 41 -4.97 0.65 6.77
C MET A 41 -6.44 0.77 7.17
N GLN A 42 -6.69 1.09 8.44
CA GLN A 42 -8.04 1.20 8.96
C GLN A 42 -8.80 2.39 8.36
N GLU A 43 -8.09 3.35 7.79
CA GLU A 43 -8.74 4.49 7.13
C GLU A 43 -9.18 4.19 5.71
N LEU A 44 -8.77 3.05 5.15
CA LEU A 44 -9.19 2.69 3.80
C LEU A 44 -10.66 2.34 3.76
N THR A 45 -11.35 2.86 2.75
CA THR A 45 -12.75 2.52 2.52
C THR A 45 -12.86 1.47 1.43
N LEU A 46 -13.99 0.79 1.38
CA LEU A 46 -14.25 -0.18 0.31
C LEU A 46 -14.22 0.48 -1.05
N LEU A 47 -14.72 1.70 -1.14
CA LEU A 47 -14.71 2.42 -2.41
C LEU A 47 -13.30 2.71 -2.89
N GLN A 48 -12.42 3.14 -1.97
CA GLN A 48 -11.03 3.38 -2.31
C GLN A 48 -10.36 2.10 -2.79
N LEU A 49 -10.60 0.99 -2.08
CA LEU A 49 -10.00 -0.29 -2.46
C LEU A 49 -10.48 -0.77 -3.81
N ARG A 50 -11.75 -0.55 -4.11
CA ARG A 50 -12.30 -0.97 -5.40
C ARG A 50 -11.74 -0.17 -6.56
N ARG A 51 -11.36 1.09 -6.32
CA ARG A 51 -10.85 1.97 -7.37
C ARG A 51 -9.34 1.97 -7.49
N ALA A 52 -8.66 1.47 -6.48
CA ALA A 52 -7.21 1.55 -6.41
C ALA A 52 -6.54 0.65 -7.44
N GLY A 53 -5.56 1.19 -8.14
CA GLY A 53 -4.68 0.41 -8.98
C GLY A 53 -3.34 0.19 -8.32
N VAL A 54 -2.93 1.13 -7.45
CA VAL A 54 -1.65 1.06 -6.74
C VAL A 54 -1.85 1.52 -5.31
N VAL A 55 -1.30 0.78 -4.35
CA VAL A 55 -1.26 1.20 -2.96
C VAL A 55 0.18 1.10 -2.48
N ILE A 56 0.71 2.22 -1.96
CA ILE A 56 2.02 2.23 -1.32
C ILE A 56 1.78 2.29 0.18
N ALA A 57 2.23 1.27 0.90
CA ALA A 57 2.04 1.20 2.33
C ALA A 57 3.40 1.23 3.03
N ASP A 58 3.57 2.22 3.91
CA ASP A 58 4.77 2.35 4.72
C ASP A 58 4.54 1.55 6.01
N ILE A 59 5.16 0.38 6.09
CA ILE A 59 5.07 -0.47 7.26
C ILE A 59 6.37 -0.50 8.04
N SER A 60 7.27 0.43 7.72
CA SER A 60 8.60 0.45 8.33
C SER A 60 8.57 0.76 9.83
N GLY A 61 7.51 1.38 10.32
CA GLY A 61 7.39 1.73 11.73
C GLY A 61 6.50 0.80 12.54
N GLU A 62 6.17 -0.38 12.01
CA GLU A 62 5.32 -1.33 12.72
C GLU A 62 6.11 -2.11 13.75
N TYR A 63 6.05 -1.71 15.00
CA TYR A 63 6.81 -2.36 16.05
C TYR A 63 5.96 -3.11 17.07
N ARG A 64 4.68 -2.75 17.20
CA ARG A 64 3.85 -3.34 18.26
C ARG A 64 3.29 -4.69 17.92
N ASN A 65 2.75 -4.84 16.73
CA ASN A 65 2.15 -6.09 16.31
C ASN A 65 2.41 -6.26 14.81
N PRO A 66 3.68 -6.43 14.44
CA PRO A 66 4.00 -6.47 13.01
C PRO A 66 3.33 -7.65 12.29
N ARG A 67 3.31 -8.83 12.90
CA ARG A 67 2.68 -9.99 12.25
C ARG A 67 1.19 -9.74 12.02
N GLY A 68 0.49 -9.19 13.01
CA GLY A 68 -0.94 -8.91 12.85
C GLY A 68 -1.22 -7.91 11.74
N THR A 69 -0.42 -6.85 11.67
CA THR A 69 -0.57 -5.85 10.63
C THR A 69 -0.30 -6.45 9.25
N LEU A 70 0.78 -7.21 9.12
CA LEU A 70 1.12 -7.81 7.84
C LEU A 70 0.08 -8.85 7.40
N GLU A 71 -0.48 -9.58 8.34
CA GLU A 71 -1.57 -10.53 8.02
C GLU A 71 -2.82 -9.81 7.54
N GLN A 72 -3.11 -8.63 8.08
CA GLN A 72 -4.23 -7.84 7.58
C GLN A 72 -4.00 -7.40 6.14
N TYR A 73 -2.79 -6.96 5.81
CA TYR A 73 -2.45 -6.62 4.43
C TYR A 73 -2.54 -7.84 3.53
N TYR A 74 -2.09 -8.98 4.01
CA TYR A 74 -2.20 -10.21 3.26
C TYR A 74 -3.67 -10.52 2.91
N GLY A 75 -4.57 -10.32 3.87
CA GLY A 75 -6.01 -10.50 3.63
C GLY A 75 -6.53 -9.56 2.56
N LEU A 76 -6.11 -8.29 2.60
CA LEU A 76 -6.51 -7.32 1.59
C LEU A 76 -5.97 -7.70 0.22
N MET A 77 -4.74 -8.17 0.15
CA MET A 77 -4.15 -8.60 -1.12
C MET A 77 -4.91 -9.75 -1.74
N ASN A 78 -5.37 -10.68 -0.91
CA ASN A 78 -6.17 -11.80 -1.39
C ASN A 78 -7.54 -11.36 -1.89
N GLN A 79 -8.10 -10.35 -1.26
CA GLN A 79 -9.43 -9.87 -1.58
C GLN A 79 -9.44 -8.92 -2.77
N TYR A 80 -8.42 -8.10 -2.90
CA TYR A 80 -8.32 -7.08 -3.96
C TYR A 80 -7.11 -7.36 -4.82
N ARG A 81 -7.24 -8.35 -5.71
CA ARG A 81 -6.11 -8.88 -6.47
C ARG A 81 -5.66 -8.00 -7.64
N ASP A 82 -6.48 -7.03 -8.01
CA ASP A 82 -6.14 -6.13 -9.11
C ASP A 82 -5.28 -4.94 -8.67
N ILE A 83 -5.04 -4.80 -7.37
CA ILE A 83 -4.21 -3.73 -6.85
C ILE A 83 -2.75 -4.17 -6.87
N HIS A 84 -1.89 -3.28 -7.33
CA HIS A 84 -0.45 -3.51 -7.16
C HIS A 84 -0.03 -2.88 -5.82
N TRP A 85 0.51 -3.70 -4.94
CA TRP A 85 0.88 -3.29 -3.60
C TRP A 85 2.38 -3.04 -3.52
N ILE A 86 2.78 -1.91 -2.98
CA ILE A 86 4.18 -1.59 -2.75
C ILE A 86 4.35 -1.34 -1.26
N PHE A 87 5.24 -2.10 -0.62
CA PHE A 87 5.46 -2.00 0.82
C PHE A 87 6.86 -1.49 1.10
N LEU A 88 6.95 -0.42 1.93
CA LEU A 88 8.22 0.01 2.45
C LEU A 88 8.45 -0.72 3.76
N VAL A 89 9.55 -1.44 3.84
CA VAL A 89 9.81 -2.37 4.93
C VAL A 89 11.15 -2.04 5.58
N SER A 90 11.19 -2.04 6.92
CA SER A 90 12.45 -1.91 7.62
C SER A 90 13.16 -3.26 7.64
N ARG A 91 14.48 -3.22 7.85
CA ARG A 91 15.27 -4.47 7.86
C ARG A 91 14.76 -5.51 8.85
N PRO A 92 14.43 -5.16 10.10
CA PRO A 92 13.95 -6.18 11.04
C PRO A 92 12.66 -6.86 10.60
N LEU A 93 11.82 -6.18 9.82
CA LEU A 93 10.56 -6.76 9.36
C LEU A 93 10.68 -7.49 8.03
N TYR A 94 11.80 -7.34 7.34
CA TYR A 94 11.93 -7.87 5.99
C TYR A 94 11.68 -9.38 5.89
N PRO A 95 12.23 -10.22 6.78
CA PRO A 95 11.95 -11.67 6.70
C PRO A 95 10.47 -11.98 6.81
N LEU A 96 9.77 -11.30 7.72
CA LEU A 96 8.35 -11.51 7.91
C LEU A 96 7.56 -11.00 6.69
N ALA A 97 7.98 -9.87 6.13
CA ALA A 97 7.33 -9.31 4.95
C ALA A 97 7.49 -10.25 3.75
N VAL A 98 8.66 -10.83 3.59
CA VAL A 98 8.88 -11.82 2.52
C VAL A 98 7.94 -13.00 2.70
N GLU A 99 7.82 -13.49 3.92
CA GLU A 99 6.97 -14.63 4.22
C GLU A 99 5.50 -14.34 3.90
N LEU A 100 5.00 -13.16 4.28
CA LEU A 100 3.57 -12.87 4.24
C LEU A 100 3.13 -12.06 3.02
N LEU A 101 4.00 -11.21 2.48
CA LEU A 101 3.57 -10.21 1.50
C LEU A 101 4.20 -10.36 0.11
N MET A 102 5.20 -11.23 -0.05
CA MET A 102 5.86 -11.35 -1.35
C MET A 102 4.98 -12.15 -2.31
N ARG A 103 4.49 -11.48 -3.33
CA ARG A 103 3.62 -12.06 -4.36
C ARG A 103 3.88 -11.38 -5.69
N PRO A 104 3.39 -11.95 -6.82
CA PRO A 104 3.56 -11.29 -8.12
C PRO A 104 2.98 -9.88 -8.18
N GLU A 105 1.89 -9.62 -7.43
CA GLU A 105 1.24 -8.31 -7.43
C GLU A 105 1.79 -7.36 -6.37
N SER A 106 2.88 -7.71 -5.70
CA SER A 106 3.47 -6.85 -4.68
C SER A 106 4.93 -6.59 -4.93
N THR A 107 5.40 -5.47 -4.39
CA THR A 107 6.81 -5.09 -4.43
C THR A 107 7.22 -4.71 -3.01
N LEU A 108 8.35 -5.27 -2.55
CA LEU A 108 8.92 -4.92 -1.24
C LEU A 108 10.13 -4.04 -1.45
N LEU A 109 10.17 -2.90 -0.77
CA LEU A 109 11.27 -1.94 -0.88
C LEU A 109 12.04 -1.79 0.42
#